data_c8699515a4604e42f1c4ba038f7cca8c
#
_entry.id   c8699515a4604e42f1c4ba038f7cca8c
#
_cell.length_a   1.000
_cell.length_b   1.000
_cell.length_c   1.000
_cell.angle_alpha   90.00
_cell.angle_beta   90.00
_cell.angle_gamma   90.00
#
_symmetry.space_group_name_H-M   'P 1'
#
loop_
_entity.id
_entity.type
_entity.pdbx_description
1 polymer ?
#
loop_
_entity_poly.entity_id
_entity_poly.type
_entity_poly.pdbx_seq_one_letter_code
_entity_poly.pdbx_strand_id
1 'polypeptide(L)'
;MKRVMIAGATGYLGRYLCAEYQHRGWYVIALVRNARHASPIAADQLIEAQATQSATLKGVMTGVDLVVSSVGITRQTDGLGYWDVDYQANLNLLRAAEHAGVAHFAYIHVLRAAEMAHVPMVAAKSAFVAELQRAK
;
A
#
# COMPACT_ATOMS: atom_id res chain seq x y z
N MET A 1 -15.36 -9.77 -12.29
CA MET A 1 -14.44 -8.62 -12.36
C MET A 1 -13.43 -8.72 -11.23
N LYS A 2 -12.16 -8.63 -11.57
CA LYS A 2 -11.09 -8.66 -10.56
C LYS A 2 -11.04 -7.33 -9.79
N ARG A 3 -10.76 -7.43 -8.52
CA ARG A 3 -10.68 -6.28 -7.62
C ARG A 3 -9.26 -6.04 -7.16
N VAL A 4 -8.79 -4.81 -7.31
CA VAL A 4 -7.47 -4.39 -6.84
C VAL A 4 -7.63 -3.29 -5.80
N MET A 5 -6.87 -3.40 -4.70
CA MET A 5 -6.77 -2.34 -3.70
C MET A 5 -5.43 -1.65 -3.87
N ILE A 6 -5.46 -0.33 -4.01
CA ILE A 6 -4.25 0.48 -4.11
C ILE A 6 -4.05 1.20 -2.78
N ALA A 7 -3.00 0.83 -2.07
CA ALA A 7 -2.55 1.54 -0.87
C ALA A 7 -1.54 2.61 -1.28
N GLY A 8 -1.62 3.78 -0.68
CA GLY A 8 -0.86 4.94 -1.13
C GLY A 8 -1.50 5.63 -2.32
N ALA A 9 -2.82 5.50 -2.47
CA ALA A 9 -3.57 5.96 -3.64
C ALA A 9 -3.52 7.48 -3.85
N THR A 10 -3.32 8.25 -2.80
CA THR A 10 -3.25 9.72 -2.89
C THR A 10 -1.88 10.23 -3.32
N GLY A 11 -0.86 9.36 -3.31
CA GLY A 11 0.48 9.72 -3.75
C GLY A 11 0.58 9.81 -5.28
N TYR A 12 1.73 10.28 -5.75
CA TYR A 12 1.97 10.46 -7.17
C TYR A 12 1.79 9.14 -7.95
N LEU A 13 2.53 8.11 -7.55
CA LEU A 13 2.45 6.81 -8.23
C LEU A 13 1.10 6.13 -8.01
N GLY A 14 0.57 6.22 -6.78
CA GLY A 14 -0.72 5.60 -6.45
C GLY A 14 -1.86 6.07 -7.32
N ARG A 15 -1.90 7.35 -7.66
CA ARG A 15 -2.92 7.91 -8.55
C ARG A 15 -2.83 7.31 -9.96
N TYR A 16 -1.63 7.17 -10.48
CA TYR A 16 -1.42 6.56 -11.79
C TYR A 16 -1.80 5.07 -11.77
N LEU A 17 -1.49 4.37 -10.69
CA LEU A 17 -1.88 2.96 -10.54
C LEU A 17 -3.39 2.81 -10.55
N CYS A 18 -4.10 3.66 -9.82
CA CYS A 18 -5.57 3.63 -9.83
C CYS A 18 -6.12 3.81 -11.23
N ALA A 19 -5.65 4.83 -11.93
CA ALA A 19 -6.12 5.13 -13.29
C ALA A 19 -5.81 3.99 -14.26
N GLU A 20 -4.61 3.43 -14.18
CA GLU A 20 -4.19 2.37 -15.09
C GLU A 20 -4.96 1.07 -14.87
N TYR A 21 -5.15 0.67 -13.61
CA TYR A 21 -5.94 -0.53 -13.34
C TYR A 21 -7.40 -0.36 -13.76
N GLN A 22 -7.98 0.82 -13.51
CA GLN A 22 -9.35 1.09 -13.95
C GLN A 22 -9.46 1.03 -15.48
N HIS A 23 -8.48 1.59 -16.17
CA HIS A 23 -8.42 1.55 -17.64
C HIS A 23 -8.34 0.11 -18.16
N ARG A 24 -7.69 -0.78 -17.41
CA ARG A 24 -7.56 -2.19 -17.78
C ARG A 24 -8.74 -3.06 -17.34
N GLY A 25 -9.80 -2.46 -16.86
CA GLY A 25 -11.03 -3.16 -16.51
C GLY A 25 -11.11 -3.74 -15.12
N TRP A 26 -10.19 -3.39 -14.24
CA TRP A 26 -10.25 -3.78 -12.83
C TRP A 26 -11.24 -2.91 -12.05
N TYR A 27 -11.87 -3.51 -11.04
CA TYR A 27 -12.58 -2.74 -10.03
C TYR A 27 -11.53 -2.20 -9.04
N VAL A 28 -11.36 -0.89 -9.00
CA VAL A 28 -10.30 -0.24 -8.23
C VAL A 28 -10.83 0.27 -6.90
N ILE A 29 -10.20 -0.18 -5.82
CA ILE A 29 -10.47 0.28 -4.46
C ILE A 29 -9.25 1.09 -4.01
N ALA A 30 -9.45 2.38 -3.76
CA ALA A 30 -8.38 3.24 -3.24
C ALA A 30 -8.46 3.29 -1.72
N LEU A 31 -7.36 2.91 -1.07
CA LEU A 31 -7.24 3.02 0.38
C LEU A 31 -6.69 4.40 0.70
N VAL A 32 -7.43 5.20 1.44
CA VAL A 32 -7.09 6.59 1.75
C VAL A 32 -7.19 6.86 3.25
N ARG A 33 -6.38 7.79 3.75
CA ARG A 33 -6.43 8.15 5.18
C ARG A 33 -7.64 9.02 5.50
N ASN A 34 -8.01 9.91 4.58
CA ASN A 34 -9.14 10.80 4.77
C ASN A 34 -9.84 11.03 3.42
N ALA A 35 -11.01 10.42 3.25
CA ALA A 35 -11.77 10.48 2.02
C ALA A 35 -12.23 11.91 1.68
N ARG A 36 -12.48 12.73 2.69
CA ARG A 36 -12.93 14.13 2.47
C ARG A 36 -11.84 15.01 1.87
N HIS A 37 -10.58 14.71 2.20
CA HIS A 37 -9.43 15.49 1.75
C HIS A 37 -8.68 14.84 0.60
N ALA A 38 -9.14 13.69 0.13
CA ALA A 38 -8.56 13.05 -1.04
C ALA A 38 -8.96 13.85 -2.27
N SER A 39 -7.97 14.22 -3.09
CA SER A 39 -8.25 14.79 -4.40
C SER A 39 -8.95 13.74 -5.26
N PRO A 40 -9.66 14.13 -6.33
CA PRO A 40 -10.31 13.16 -7.20
C PRO A 40 -9.34 12.06 -7.66
N ILE A 41 -9.72 10.83 -7.45
CA ILE A 41 -8.94 9.64 -7.79
C ILE A 41 -9.80 8.78 -8.72
N ALA A 42 -9.17 8.22 -9.76
CA ALA A 42 -9.84 7.31 -10.67
C ALA A 42 -10.02 5.94 -10.00
N ALA A 43 -11.02 5.84 -9.14
CA ALA A 43 -11.32 4.61 -8.39
C ALA A 43 -12.82 4.39 -8.35
N ASP A 44 -13.22 3.12 -8.26
CA ASP A 44 -14.61 2.74 -8.15
C ASP A 44 -15.11 2.88 -6.72
N GLN A 45 -14.20 2.77 -5.76
CA GLN A 45 -14.52 2.83 -4.33
C GLN A 45 -13.36 3.44 -3.55
N LEU A 46 -13.69 4.26 -2.56
CA LEU A 46 -12.72 4.75 -1.57
C LEU A 46 -13.00 4.04 -0.24
N ILE A 47 -11.95 3.53 0.39
CA ILE A 47 -12.03 2.99 1.75
C ILE A 47 -11.09 3.81 2.63
N GLU A 48 -11.63 4.32 3.73
CA GLU A 48 -10.88 5.12 4.68
C GLU A 48 -10.26 4.22 5.75
N ALA A 49 -8.93 4.24 5.84
CA ALA A 49 -8.19 3.50 6.85
C ALA A 49 -6.77 4.06 6.98
N GLN A 50 -6.10 3.74 8.09
CA GLN A 50 -4.72 4.13 8.30
C GLN A 50 -3.85 2.88 8.39
N ALA A 51 -2.98 2.70 7.41
CA ALA A 51 -2.11 1.52 7.36
C ALA A 51 -1.16 1.43 8.56
N THR A 52 -0.80 2.57 9.17
CA THR A 52 0.00 2.60 10.40
C THR A 52 -0.76 2.08 11.62
N GLN A 53 -2.06 1.92 11.52
CA GLN A 53 -2.93 1.44 12.59
C GLN A 53 -3.64 0.18 12.13
N SER A 54 -3.09 -0.97 12.45
CA SER A 54 -3.57 -2.27 11.95
C SER A 54 -5.05 -2.51 12.20
N ALA A 55 -5.58 -2.02 13.32
CA ALA A 55 -7.00 -2.20 13.65
C ALA A 55 -7.94 -1.58 12.60
N THR A 56 -7.52 -0.50 11.93
CA THR A 56 -8.33 0.15 10.91
C THR A 56 -8.43 -0.65 9.62
N LEU A 57 -7.56 -1.64 9.45
CA LEU A 57 -7.51 -2.47 8.24
C LEU A 57 -8.40 -3.72 8.35
N LYS A 58 -9.01 -3.94 9.49
CA LYS A 58 -9.83 -5.14 9.70
C LYS A 58 -11.02 -5.15 8.75
N GLY A 59 -11.12 -6.22 7.96
CA GLY A 59 -12.25 -6.42 7.05
C GLY A 59 -12.23 -5.59 5.77
N VAL A 60 -11.26 -4.69 5.59
CA VAL A 60 -11.24 -3.79 4.41
C VAL A 60 -10.86 -4.51 3.11
N MET A 61 -10.23 -5.66 3.20
CA MET A 61 -9.72 -6.40 2.03
C MET A 61 -10.60 -7.58 1.63
N THR A 62 -11.80 -7.69 2.17
CA THR A 62 -12.72 -8.77 1.82
C THR A 62 -13.04 -8.73 0.33
N GLY A 63 -12.81 -9.84 -0.37
CA GLY A 63 -13.09 -9.94 -1.80
C GLY A 63 -12.07 -9.31 -2.72
N VAL A 64 -10.95 -8.81 -2.17
CA VAL A 64 -9.87 -8.23 -2.97
C VAL A 64 -9.00 -9.36 -3.54
N ASP A 65 -8.66 -9.24 -4.84
CA ASP A 65 -7.83 -10.22 -5.54
C ASP A 65 -6.34 -9.84 -5.50
N LEU A 66 -6.05 -8.56 -5.53
CA LEU A 66 -4.69 -8.03 -5.57
C LEU A 66 -4.60 -6.78 -4.70
N VAL A 67 -3.57 -6.71 -3.85
CA VAL A 67 -3.19 -5.49 -3.16
C VAL A 67 -1.90 -4.98 -3.77
N VAL A 68 -1.87 -3.70 -4.16
CA VAL A 68 -0.64 -3.04 -4.62
C VAL A 68 -0.35 -1.91 -3.65
N SER A 69 0.84 -1.95 -3.04
CA SER A 69 1.25 -0.89 -2.12
C SER A 69 2.34 -0.02 -2.73
N SER A 70 2.07 1.28 -2.75
CA SER A 70 3.05 2.32 -3.01
C SER A 70 3.28 3.17 -1.75
N VAL A 71 2.93 2.63 -0.58
CA VAL A 71 3.03 3.33 0.70
C VAL A 71 4.49 3.55 1.06
N GLY A 72 4.86 4.80 1.31
CA GLY A 72 6.19 5.20 1.73
C GLY A 72 6.21 6.69 2.00
N ILE A 73 7.24 7.16 2.69
CA ILE A 73 7.40 8.56 3.00
C ILE A 73 8.22 9.25 1.93
N THR A 74 7.68 10.34 1.34
CA THR A 74 8.45 11.27 0.51
C THR A 74 8.66 12.60 1.25
N ARG A 75 7.70 12.98 2.08
CA ARG A 75 7.79 14.14 2.97
C ARG A 75 7.16 13.78 4.30
N GLN A 76 7.78 14.20 5.38
CA GLN A 76 7.30 13.88 6.71
C GLN A 76 6.85 15.14 7.43
N THR A 77 5.58 15.17 7.85
CA THR A 77 4.99 16.30 8.58
C THR A 77 4.31 15.86 9.87
N ASP A 78 4.15 14.54 10.08
CA ASP A 78 3.37 13.99 11.18
C ASP A 78 4.22 13.30 12.27
N GLY A 79 5.54 13.41 12.18
CA GLY A 79 6.45 12.80 13.14
C GLY A 79 6.71 11.30 12.96
N LEU A 80 6.11 10.66 11.98
CA LEU A 80 6.33 9.24 11.71
C LEU A 80 7.63 9.03 10.94
N GLY A 81 8.36 7.96 11.27
CA GLY A 81 9.60 7.60 10.61
C GLY A 81 9.42 6.56 9.51
N TYR A 82 10.50 6.28 8.79
CA TYR A 82 10.48 5.26 7.72
C TYR A 82 10.08 3.89 8.23
N TRP A 83 10.47 3.52 9.46
CA TRP A 83 10.11 2.24 10.05
C TRP A 83 8.63 2.16 10.40
N ASP A 84 7.99 3.30 10.71
CA ASP A 84 6.55 3.34 10.96
C ASP A 84 5.74 3.18 9.69
N VAL A 85 6.18 3.80 8.60
CA VAL A 85 5.43 3.87 7.35
C VAL A 85 5.95 2.86 6.32
N ASP A 86 7.22 2.95 5.93
CA ASP A 86 7.77 2.07 4.89
C ASP A 86 7.82 0.61 5.32
N TYR A 87 8.06 0.34 6.60
CA TYR A 87 8.08 -1.03 7.12
C TYR A 87 6.76 -1.41 7.78
N GLN A 88 6.40 -0.79 8.90
CA GLN A 88 5.28 -1.26 9.72
C GLN A 88 3.93 -1.13 9.01
N ALA A 89 3.68 0.00 8.35
CA ALA A 89 2.42 0.17 7.63
C ALA A 89 2.27 -0.87 6.52
N ASN A 90 3.34 -1.13 5.76
CA ASN A 90 3.31 -2.16 4.73
C ASN A 90 3.16 -3.57 5.31
N LEU A 91 3.80 -3.84 6.46
CA LEU A 91 3.62 -5.11 7.14
C LEU A 91 2.17 -5.29 7.60
N ASN A 92 1.55 -4.24 8.12
CA ASN A 92 0.14 -4.26 8.50
C ASN A 92 -0.75 -4.58 7.30
N LEU A 93 -0.48 -3.97 6.14
CA LEU A 93 -1.20 -4.25 4.91
C LEU A 93 -1.04 -5.71 4.48
N LEU A 94 0.19 -6.23 4.54
CA LEU A 94 0.47 -7.61 4.18
C LEU A 94 -0.28 -8.59 5.10
N ARG A 95 -0.25 -8.35 6.42
CA ARG A 95 -0.96 -9.20 7.36
C ARG A 95 -2.47 -9.16 7.15
N ALA A 96 -3.02 -7.98 6.86
CA ALA A 96 -4.44 -7.84 6.54
C ALA A 96 -4.80 -8.63 5.27
N ALA A 97 -3.93 -8.58 4.26
CA ALA A 97 -4.12 -9.31 3.01
C ALA A 97 -4.08 -10.82 3.24
N GLU A 98 -3.11 -11.31 4.02
CA GLU A 98 -3.03 -12.71 4.38
C GLU A 98 -4.29 -13.19 5.12
N HIS A 99 -4.73 -12.39 6.08
CA HIS A 99 -5.91 -12.71 6.89
C HIS A 99 -7.19 -12.76 6.04
N ALA A 100 -7.29 -11.88 5.04
CA ALA A 100 -8.44 -11.84 4.13
C ALA A 100 -8.37 -12.86 3.00
N GLY A 101 -7.25 -13.57 2.86
CA GLY A 101 -7.08 -14.56 1.79
C GLY A 101 -6.82 -13.95 0.42
N VAL A 102 -6.24 -12.75 0.37
CA VAL A 102 -5.88 -12.09 -0.89
C VAL A 102 -4.82 -12.91 -1.62
N ALA A 103 -5.05 -13.20 -2.90
CA ALA A 103 -4.18 -14.09 -3.65
C ALA A 103 -2.82 -13.49 -3.99
N HIS A 104 -2.76 -12.18 -4.23
CA HIS A 104 -1.54 -11.53 -4.69
C HIS A 104 -1.30 -10.21 -3.98
N PHE A 105 -0.04 -9.94 -3.64
CA PHE A 105 0.40 -8.69 -3.05
C PHE A 105 1.63 -8.20 -3.82
N ALA A 106 1.57 -6.97 -4.32
CA ALA A 106 2.68 -6.34 -5.03
C ALA A 106 3.13 -5.09 -4.27
N TYR A 107 4.43 -4.87 -4.22
CA TYR A 107 5.03 -3.75 -3.54
C TYR A 107 6.00 -3.01 -4.46
N ILE A 108 5.90 -1.68 -4.44
CA ILE A 108 6.80 -0.84 -5.22
C ILE A 108 8.05 -0.56 -4.41
N HIS A 109 9.16 -1.17 -4.81
CA HIS A 109 10.44 -1.07 -4.12
C HIS A 109 11.40 -0.13 -4.86
N VAL A 110 12.50 0.22 -4.20
CA VAL A 110 13.56 1.05 -4.79
C VAL A 110 14.44 0.20 -5.68
N LEU A 111 14.74 0.70 -6.87
CA LEU A 111 15.69 0.05 -7.77
C LEU A 111 17.08 0.04 -7.14
N ARG A 112 17.77 -1.09 -7.23
CA ARG A 112 19.11 -1.30 -6.66
C ARG A 112 19.17 -1.07 -5.15
N ALA A 113 18.15 -1.55 -4.44
CA ALA A 113 18.04 -1.37 -3.00
C ALA A 113 19.27 -1.93 -2.25
N ALA A 114 19.82 -3.06 -2.69
CA ALA A 114 20.98 -3.67 -2.04
C ALA A 114 22.21 -2.75 -2.02
N GLU A 115 22.39 -1.92 -3.05
CA GLU A 115 23.50 -0.97 -3.14
C GLU A 115 23.30 0.24 -2.23
N MET A 116 22.06 0.48 -1.76
CA MET A 116 21.69 1.63 -0.93
C MET A 116 21.20 1.20 0.45
N ALA A 117 21.59 0.01 0.91
CA ALA A 117 21.11 -0.55 2.17
C ALA A 117 21.42 0.32 3.40
N HIS A 118 22.41 1.20 3.30
CA HIS A 118 22.78 2.13 4.38
C HIS A 118 21.84 3.32 4.51
N VAL A 119 21.00 3.57 3.51
CA VAL A 119 20.01 4.66 3.55
C VAL A 119 18.82 4.22 4.39
N PRO A 120 18.42 4.97 5.45
CA PRO A 120 17.35 4.53 6.36
C PRO A 120 16.04 4.17 5.66
N MET A 121 15.60 4.97 4.69
CA MET A 121 14.39 4.67 3.93
C MET A 121 14.50 3.33 3.20
N VAL A 122 15.64 3.06 2.58
CA VAL A 122 15.87 1.83 1.83
C VAL A 122 15.96 0.62 2.76
N ALA A 123 16.58 0.81 3.94
CA ALA A 123 16.65 -0.25 4.96
C ALA A 123 15.25 -0.68 5.41
N ALA A 124 14.36 0.28 5.67
CA ALA A 124 12.98 0.00 6.08
C ALA A 124 12.21 -0.73 4.96
N LYS A 125 12.33 -0.26 3.72
CA LYS A 125 11.69 -0.90 2.56
C LYS A 125 12.20 -2.32 2.36
N SER A 126 13.50 -2.53 2.46
CA SER A 126 14.13 -3.85 2.29
C SER A 126 13.70 -4.83 3.37
N ALA A 127 13.53 -4.34 4.61
CA ALA A 127 13.04 -5.16 5.71
C ALA A 127 11.61 -5.65 5.41
N PHE A 128 10.76 -4.78 4.86
CA PHE A 128 9.41 -5.20 4.45
C PHE A 128 9.47 -6.24 3.32
N VAL A 129 10.32 -6.03 2.32
CA VAL A 129 10.45 -6.98 1.21
C VAL A 129 10.84 -8.37 1.73
N ALA A 130 11.71 -8.44 2.75
CA ALA A 130 12.07 -9.72 3.37
C ALA A 130 10.84 -10.41 3.97
N GLU A 131 9.94 -9.66 4.61
CA GLU A 131 8.68 -10.20 5.12
C GLU A 131 7.75 -10.66 3.99
N LEU A 132 7.67 -9.88 2.92
CA LEU A 132 6.85 -10.22 1.76
C LEU A 132 7.34 -11.51 1.09
N GLN A 133 8.65 -11.70 0.99
CA GLN A 133 9.24 -12.90 0.40
C GLN A 133 8.97 -14.15 1.23
N ARG A 134 8.79 -14.02 2.53
CA ARG A 134 8.44 -15.13 3.42
C ARG A 134 6.96 -15.45 3.40
N ALA A 135 6.13 -14.55 2.95
CA ALA A 135 4.68 -14.74 2.88
C ALA A 135 4.32 -15.73 1.77
N LYS A 136 3.22 -16.47 1.96
CA LYS A 136 2.77 -17.48 1.00
C LYS A 136 1.49 -17.08 0.31
#